data_4bb2d0d97ac1efd119b08dbcebdca953
#
_entry.id   4bb2d0d97ac1efd119b08dbcebdca953
#
_cell.length_a   1.000
_cell.length_b   1.000
_cell.length_c   1.000
_cell.angle_alpha   90.00
_cell.angle_beta   90.00
_cell.angle_gamma   90.00
#
_symmetry.space_group_name_H-M   'P 1'
#
loop_
_entity.id
_entity.type
_entity.pdbx_description
1 polymer ?
#
loop_
_entity_poly.entity_id
_entity_poly.type
_entity_poly.pdbx_seq_one_letter_code
_entity_poly.pdbx_strand_id
1 'polypeptide(L)' 'MAVELIVKSRIKEAVKDLNVATEVAEALNTKVIQLLEEASKRAKANGRRTLQARDF' A
#
# COMPACT_ATOMS: atom_id res chain seq x y z
N MET A 1 0.32 2.79 15.69
CA MET A 1 -0.78 1.88 15.31
C MET A 1 -0.85 1.75 13.80
N ALA A 2 -0.85 0.54 13.28
CA ALA A 2 -0.88 0.34 11.85
C ALA A 2 -2.31 0.51 11.30
N VAL A 3 -2.44 1.26 10.21
CA VAL A 3 -3.69 1.36 9.48
C VAL A 3 -3.80 0.16 8.55
N GLU A 4 -4.91 -0.54 8.59
CA GLU A 4 -5.15 -1.68 7.72
C GLU A 4 -5.66 -1.20 6.36
N LEU A 5 -4.82 -1.30 5.34
CA LEU A 5 -5.12 -0.85 3.98
C LEU A 5 -5.31 -2.01 3.01
N ILE A 6 -5.04 -3.23 3.44
CA ILE A 6 -5.03 -4.42 2.59
C ILE A 6 -6.16 -5.37 3.00
N VAL A 7 -6.88 -5.86 1.99
CA VAL A 7 -7.90 -6.90 2.19
C VAL A 7 -7.26 -8.27 1.93
N LYS A 8 -7.15 -9.09 2.96
CA LYS A 8 -6.46 -10.39 2.91
C LYS A 8 -7.02 -11.34 1.85
N SER A 9 -8.35 -11.40 1.70
CA SER A 9 -8.98 -12.27 0.72
C SER A 9 -8.60 -11.89 -0.71
N ARG A 10 -8.36 -10.62 -0.97
CA ARG A 10 -7.95 -10.14 -2.29
C ARG A 10 -6.52 -10.51 -2.63
N ILE A 11 -5.66 -10.61 -1.62
CA ILE A 11 -4.28 -11.08 -1.83
C ILE A 11 -4.31 -12.51 -2.35
N LYS A 12 -5.13 -13.36 -1.76
CA LYS A 12 -5.28 -14.75 -2.21
C LYS A 12 -5.76 -14.84 -3.65
N GLU A 13 -6.68 -13.99 -4.04
CA GLU A 13 -7.17 -13.94 -5.42
C GLU A 13 -6.07 -13.57 -6.41
N ALA A 14 -5.18 -12.66 -6.01
CA ALA A 14 -4.08 -12.20 -6.87
C ALA A 14 -2.99 -13.27 -7.05
N VAL A 15 -2.77 -14.12 -6.06
CA VAL A 15 -1.71 -15.14 -6.07
C VAL A 15 -2.32 -16.54 -5.93
N LYS A 16 -3.15 -16.92 -6.88
CA LYS A 16 -3.94 -18.17 -6.83
C LYS A 16 -3.12 -19.44 -6.67
N ASP A 17 -1.91 -19.47 -7.19
CA ASP A 17 -1.06 -20.66 -7.18
C ASP A 17 -0.22 -20.82 -5.92
N LEU A 18 -0.32 -19.88 -4.99
CA LEU A 18 0.48 -19.87 -3.78
C LEU A 18 -0.37 -19.80 -2.53
N ASN A 19 0.14 -20.40 -1.47
CA ASN A 19 -0.43 -20.19 -0.14
C ASN A 19 0.06 -18.83 0.38
N VAL A 20 -0.82 -18.12 1.06
CA VAL A 20 -0.49 -16.82 1.63
C VAL A 20 -0.35 -16.95 3.14
N ALA A 21 0.84 -16.71 3.65
CA ALA A 21 1.08 -16.71 5.10
C ALA A 21 0.40 -15.52 5.76
N THR A 22 0.04 -15.66 7.02
CA THR A 22 -0.68 -14.61 7.76
C THR A 22 0.08 -13.28 7.77
N GLU A 23 1.39 -13.33 7.94
CA GLU A 23 2.22 -12.12 8.00
C GLU A 23 2.39 -11.41 6.66
N VAL A 24 1.99 -12.02 5.54
CA VAL A 24 2.08 -11.39 4.22
C VAL A 24 1.22 -10.13 4.16
N ALA A 25 0.00 -10.20 4.71
CA ALA A 25 -0.89 -9.04 4.73
C ALA A 25 -0.29 -7.89 5.52
N GLU A 26 0.34 -8.18 6.66
CA GLU A 26 0.99 -7.16 7.49
C GLU A 26 2.18 -6.52 6.79
N ALA A 27 3.04 -7.35 6.18
CA ALA A 27 4.20 -6.88 5.46
C ALA A 27 3.80 -6.01 4.26
N LEU A 28 2.78 -6.44 3.52
CA LEU A 28 2.27 -5.70 2.38
C LEU A 28 1.64 -4.38 2.81
N ASN A 29 0.89 -4.41 3.90
CA ASN A 29 0.28 -3.20 4.46
C ASN A 29 1.34 -2.16 4.82
N THR A 30 2.44 -2.59 5.43
CA THR A 30 3.58 -1.71 5.74
C THR A 30 4.16 -1.08 4.48
N LYS A 31 4.31 -1.87 3.41
CA LYS A 31 4.81 -1.38 2.12
C LYS A 31 3.87 -0.34 1.51
N VAL A 32 2.56 -0.59 1.57
CA VAL A 32 1.56 0.35 1.05
C VAL A 32 1.62 1.67 1.82
N ILE A 33 1.73 1.63 3.14
CA ILE A 33 1.86 2.84 3.96
C ILE A 33 3.10 3.63 3.56
N GLN A 34 4.24 2.96 3.38
CA GLN A 34 5.48 3.61 2.95
C GLN A 34 5.33 4.29 1.59
N LEU A 35 4.69 3.61 0.63
CA LEU A 35 4.45 4.16 -0.69
C LEU A 35 3.57 5.41 -0.63
N LEU A 36 2.54 5.38 0.20
CA LEU A 36 1.64 6.51 0.40
C LEU A 36 2.36 7.70 1.04
N GLU A 37 3.23 7.45 2.01
CA GLU A 37 4.02 8.50 2.66
C GLU A 37 4.95 9.19 1.65
N GLU A 38 5.64 8.41 0.84
CA GLU A 38 6.54 8.92 -0.19
C GLU A 38 5.79 9.71 -1.27
N ALA A 39 4.66 9.16 -1.71
CA ALA A 39 3.81 9.83 -2.71
C ALA A 39 3.26 11.15 -2.17
N SER A 40 2.86 11.18 -0.89
CA SER A 40 2.38 12.39 -0.23
C SER A 40 3.46 13.47 -0.18
N LYS A 41 4.70 13.09 0.10
CA LYS A 41 5.83 14.03 0.09
C LYS A 41 6.04 14.63 -1.29
N ARG A 42 5.95 13.80 -2.33
CA ARG A 42 6.10 14.27 -3.72
C ARG A 42 4.99 15.24 -4.10
N ALA A 43 3.75 14.93 -3.73
CA ALA A 43 2.62 15.82 -4.02
C ALA A 43 2.82 17.18 -3.34
N LYS A 44 3.21 17.18 -2.07
CA LYS A 44 3.45 18.41 -1.32
C LYS A 44 4.62 19.21 -1.88
N ALA A 45 5.69 18.52 -2.27
CA ALA A 45 6.87 19.17 -2.86
C ALA A 45 6.53 19.88 -4.16
N ASN A 46 5.53 19.40 -4.90
CA ASN A 46 5.03 20.01 -6.13
C ASN A 46 3.89 21.00 -5.90
N GLY A 47 3.63 21.36 -4.64
CA GLY A 47 2.61 22.34 -4.29
C GLY A 47 1.18 21.86 -4.47
N ARG A 48 0.95 20.55 -4.52
CA ARG A 48 -0.39 19.99 -4.71
C ARG A 48 -0.99 19.52 -3.40
N ARG A 49 -2.30 19.58 -3.32
CA ARG A 49 -3.06 19.05 -2.18
C ARG A 49 -3.73 17.72 -2.52
N THR A 50 -3.64 17.28 -3.76
CA THR A 50 -4.27 16.06 -4.24
C THR A 50 -3.20 15.03 -4.57
N LEU A 51 -3.33 13.84 -3.99
CA LEU A 51 -2.47 12.72 -4.31
C LEU A 51 -2.89 12.16 -5.66
N GLN A 52 -1.93 11.98 -6.56
CA GLN A 52 -2.19 11.50 -7.92
C GLN A 52 -1.37 10.24 -8.19
N ALA A 53 -1.85 9.44 -9.17
CA ALA A 53 -1.16 8.20 -9.55
C ALA A 53 0.31 8.44 -9.92
N ARG A 54 0.63 9.56 -10.54
CA ARG A 54 2.01 9.89 -10.94
C ARG A 54 2.94 10.16 -9.75
N ASP A 55 2.40 10.27 -8.54
CA ASP A 55 3.21 10.48 -7.33
C ASP A 55 3.88 9.20 -6.83
N PHE A 56 3.47 8.06 -7.35
CA PHE A 56 4.03 6.75 -7.00
C PHE A 56 5.22 6.37 -7.86
#